data_8ecc2f2165cb2f69beac5ad6cc18dbdf
#
_entry.id   8ecc2f2165cb2f69beac5ad6cc18dbdf
#
_cell.length_a   1.000
_cell.length_b   1.000
_cell.length_c   1.000
_cell.angle_alpha   90.00
_cell.angle_beta   90.00
_cell.angle_gamma   90.00
#
_symmetry.space_group_name_H-M   'P 1'
#
loop_
_entity.id
_entity.type
_entity.pdbx_description
1 polymer ?
#
loop_
_entity_poly.entity_id
_entity_poly.type
_entity_poly.pdbx_seq_one_letter_code
_entity_poly.pdbx_strand_id
1 'polypeptide(L)'
;MRIVFMGTPDFAVKGLEAIHQAGHEILLVVSQEDKAKDRKGNLLKTPVKQAAESLGLPVRSVHRLRKDEELLAYLKELKPDCIVVAAFGQILPKELLELPRYGCVNIHASLLPLYRGASPIQQAILHRDKETGISTMLMGEGLDTGDILLQKKLPLTGEETGESLFEALSLLSQDCILETLSLLEKGNCPRRAQEEEKASHCSMIVKQDGFVNWNKPAVEIEAMVRAFNPWPAAVSVLPNGKSFKIWKARVIKQKEENFQSFSEIKEDMLLAHLPESLSEEAKAAFRKKDGIGKMYRNKENNRLLLSTGEGYLEILEIQVEGKKRLDTPAFLLGFGG
;
A
#
# COMPACT_ATOMS: atom_id res chain seq x y z
N MET A 1 20.64 22.49 3.18
CA MET A 1 19.46 23.13 2.56
C MET A 1 18.43 23.52 3.60
N ARG A 2 17.61 24.54 3.28
CA ARG A 2 16.41 24.93 4.01
C ARG A 2 15.20 24.22 3.40
N ILE A 3 14.56 23.31 4.14
CA ILE A 3 13.57 22.37 3.62
C ILE A 3 12.22 22.55 4.30
N VAL A 4 11.15 22.55 3.51
CA VAL A 4 9.79 22.25 4.00
C VAL A 4 9.49 20.79 3.69
N PHE A 5 9.01 20.02 4.67
CA PHE A 5 8.64 18.63 4.49
C PHE A 5 7.12 18.47 4.53
N MET A 6 6.55 17.77 3.56
CA MET A 6 5.10 17.50 3.50
C MET A 6 4.84 15.99 3.45
N GLY A 7 4.16 15.46 4.47
CA GLY A 7 3.88 14.03 4.54
C GLY A 7 2.81 13.70 5.58
N THR A 8 2.27 12.48 5.53
CA THR A 8 1.17 12.10 6.43
C THR A 8 1.40 10.73 7.10
N PRO A 9 1.49 9.58 6.36
CA PRO A 9 1.57 8.25 6.95
C PRO A 9 3.01 7.88 7.36
N ASP A 10 3.13 6.72 7.98
CA ASP A 10 4.39 6.13 8.45
C ASP A 10 5.48 6.06 7.37
N PHE A 11 5.10 5.84 6.11
CA PHE A 11 6.05 5.83 4.99
C PHE A 11 6.91 7.09 4.91
N ALA A 12 6.32 8.25 5.20
CA ALA A 12 7.00 9.53 5.10
C ALA A 12 7.95 9.81 6.29
N VAL A 13 7.76 9.12 7.41
CA VAL A 13 8.51 9.37 8.65
C VAL A 13 10.00 9.14 8.45
N LYS A 14 10.37 8.04 7.80
CA LYS A 14 11.78 7.69 7.57
C LYS A 14 12.53 8.72 6.73
N GLY A 15 11.88 9.27 5.71
CA GLY A 15 12.45 10.37 4.91
C GLY A 15 12.65 11.64 5.73
N LEU A 16 11.68 12.02 6.57
CA LEU A 16 11.78 13.17 7.48
C LEU A 16 12.94 13.02 8.47
N GLU A 17 13.01 11.85 9.14
CA GLU A 17 14.09 11.55 10.09
C GLU A 17 15.47 11.63 9.44
N ALA A 18 15.63 11.04 8.25
CA ALA A 18 16.89 11.05 7.53
C ALA A 18 17.34 12.47 7.15
N ILE A 19 16.42 13.29 6.63
CA ILE A 19 16.72 14.69 6.26
C ILE A 19 17.15 15.49 7.50
N HIS A 20 16.46 15.32 8.63
CA HIS A 20 16.80 15.98 9.89
C HIS A 20 18.19 15.53 10.41
N GLN A 21 18.45 14.23 10.44
CA GLN A 21 19.70 13.65 10.91
C GLN A 21 20.92 14.05 10.02
N ALA A 22 20.68 14.27 8.73
CA ALA A 22 21.69 14.75 7.80
C ALA A 22 22.05 16.24 8.00
N GLY A 23 21.41 16.92 8.96
CA GLY A 23 21.72 18.32 9.31
C GLY A 23 21.09 19.36 8.38
N HIS A 24 20.09 18.99 7.57
CA HIS A 24 19.31 19.97 6.83
C HIS A 24 18.40 20.77 7.78
N GLU A 25 18.21 22.05 7.52
CA GLU A 25 17.30 22.91 8.29
C GLU A 25 15.85 22.67 7.85
N ILE A 26 15.07 22.00 8.69
CA ILE A 26 13.64 21.77 8.43
C ILE A 26 12.86 22.98 8.97
N LEU A 27 12.41 23.83 8.05
CA LEU A 27 11.70 25.07 8.36
C LEU A 27 10.27 24.83 8.87
N LEU A 28 9.61 23.84 8.31
CA LEU A 28 8.24 23.45 8.64
C LEU A 28 7.96 22.03 8.16
N VAL A 29 7.24 21.28 8.97
CA VAL A 29 6.59 20.03 8.57
C VAL A 29 5.10 20.29 8.38
N VAL A 30 4.56 19.88 7.23
CA VAL A 30 3.12 19.99 6.94
C VAL A 30 2.53 18.59 6.85
N SER A 31 1.47 18.32 7.60
CA SER A 31 0.77 17.05 7.60
C SER A 31 -0.74 17.26 7.42
N GLN A 32 -1.46 16.24 7.00
CA GLN A 32 -2.92 16.31 7.03
C GLN A 32 -3.42 16.37 8.47
N GLU A 33 -4.70 16.77 8.62
CA GLU A 33 -5.36 16.77 9.92
C GLU A 33 -5.43 15.37 10.54
N ASP A 34 -5.45 15.36 11.87
CA ASP A 34 -5.67 14.17 12.67
C ASP A 34 -7.09 13.66 12.44
N LYS A 35 -7.28 12.49 11.85
CA LYS A 35 -8.61 11.96 11.48
C LYS A 35 -8.97 10.67 12.19
N ALA A 36 -7.99 9.84 12.48
CA ALA A 36 -8.23 8.59 13.18
C ALA A 36 -8.64 8.86 14.63
N LYS A 37 -9.52 8.03 15.17
CA LYS A 37 -9.90 8.09 16.59
C LYS A 37 -9.44 6.84 17.30
N ASP A 38 -8.88 6.99 18.48
CA ASP A 38 -8.61 5.88 19.37
C ASP A 38 -9.92 5.25 19.90
N ARG A 39 -9.80 4.18 20.69
CA ARG A 39 -10.98 3.52 21.30
C ARG A 39 -11.78 4.41 22.25
N LYS A 40 -11.19 5.52 22.70
CA LYS A 40 -11.81 6.51 23.58
C LYS A 40 -12.39 7.72 22.81
N GLY A 41 -12.23 7.73 21.47
CA GLY A 41 -12.72 8.80 20.61
C GLY A 41 -11.79 10.00 20.46
N ASN A 42 -10.56 9.95 21.00
CA ASN A 42 -9.58 11.01 20.81
C ASN A 42 -8.98 10.95 19.42
N LEU A 43 -8.73 12.11 18.81
CA LEU A 43 -8.01 12.19 17.55
C LEU A 43 -6.58 11.66 17.71
N LEU A 44 -6.18 10.80 16.81
CA LEU A 44 -4.80 10.33 16.71
C LEU A 44 -4.02 11.27 15.80
N LYS A 45 -2.87 11.74 16.30
CA LYS A 45 -1.95 12.52 15.48
C LYS A 45 -1.45 11.66 14.30
N THR A 46 -1.26 12.30 13.15
CA THR A 46 -0.64 11.60 12.03
C THR A 46 0.79 11.17 12.38
N PRO A 47 1.32 10.05 11.81
CA PRO A 47 2.67 9.59 12.09
C PRO A 47 3.76 10.65 11.86
N VAL A 48 3.66 11.40 10.75
CA VAL A 48 4.60 12.50 10.46
C VAL A 48 4.52 13.61 11.49
N LYS A 49 3.31 13.98 11.96
CA LYS A 49 3.16 14.98 13.01
C LYS A 49 3.78 14.52 14.32
N GLN A 50 3.56 13.26 14.71
CA GLN A 50 4.17 12.68 15.92
C GLN A 50 5.70 12.70 15.84
N ALA A 51 6.25 12.29 14.69
CA ALA A 51 7.71 12.30 14.46
C ALA A 51 8.26 13.73 14.52
N ALA A 52 7.63 14.70 13.86
CA ALA A 52 8.05 16.10 13.86
C ALA A 52 8.07 16.67 15.28
N GLU A 53 7.02 16.47 16.08
CA GLU A 53 6.95 16.92 17.48
C GLU A 53 8.05 16.26 18.33
N SER A 54 8.31 14.96 18.14
CA SER A 54 9.36 14.23 18.87
C SER A 54 10.77 14.74 18.54
N LEU A 55 10.97 15.25 17.33
CA LEU A 55 12.22 15.86 16.88
C LEU A 55 12.31 17.35 17.23
N GLY A 56 11.29 17.94 17.86
CA GLY A 56 11.25 19.37 18.16
C GLY A 56 11.09 20.27 16.94
N LEU A 57 10.57 19.73 15.82
CA LEU A 57 10.40 20.46 14.58
C LEU A 57 9.07 21.21 14.55
N PRO A 58 8.99 22.41 13.95
CA PRO A 58 7.75 23.11 13.75
C PRO A 58 6.83 22.29 12.82
N VAL A 59 5.57 22.10 13.24
CA VAL A 59 4.61 21.30 12.48
C VAL A 59 3.25 22.01 12.38
N ARG A 60 2.65 21.95 11.20
CA ARG A 60 1.30 22.45 10.93
C ARG A 60 0.44 21.35 10.31
N SER A 61 -0.80 21.21 10.81
CA SER A 61 -1.81 20.34 10.19
C SER A 61 -2.66 21.15 9.22
N VAL A 62 -3.02 20.56 8.07
CA VAL A 62 -3.80 21.22 7.03
C VAL A 62 -4.95 20.35 6.55
N HIS A 63 -6.15 20.92 6.47
CA HIS A 63 -7.33 20.25 5.92
C HIS A 63 -7.29 20.23 4.38
N ARG A 64 -7.13 21.41 3.76
CA ARG A 64 -7.04 21.60 2.29
C ARG A 64 -5.99 22.64 1.98
N LEU A 65 -4.78 22.20 1.58
CA LEU A 65 -3.65 23.07 1.31
C LEU A 65 -3.99 24.20 0.32
N ARG A 66 -4.69 23.90 -0.78
CA ARG A 66 -5.05 24.88 -1.81
C ARG A 66 -6.01 25.99 -1.31
N LYS A 67 -6.64 25.80 -0.16
CA LYS A 67 -7.60 26.77 0.42
C LYS A 67 -7.08 27.44 1.69
N ASP A 68 -5.87 27.09 2.13
CA ASP A 68 -5.25 27.64 3.33
C ASP A 68 -4.31 28.79 2.91
N GLU A 69 -4.93 29.96 2.66
CA GLU A 69 -4.19 31.15 2.21
C GLU A 69 -3.13 31.59 3.21
N GLU A 70 -3.39 31.46 4.52
CA GLU A 70 -2.45 31.79 5.58
C GLU A 70 -1.20 30.91 5.52
N LEU A 71 -1.40 29.58 5.39
CA LEU A 71 -0.29 28.63 5.25
C LEU A 71 0.48 28.87 3.95
N LEU A 72 -0.22 29.14 2.84
CA LEU A 72 0.45 29.42 1.55
C LEU A 72 1.29 30.70 1.63
N ALA A 73 0.80 31.75 2.27
CA ALA A 73 1.58 32.98 2.50
C ALA A 73 2.79 32.70 3.38
N TYR A 74 2.60 31.96 4.47
CA TYR A 74 3.71 31.60 5.37
C TYR A 74 4.78 30.77 4.68
N LEU A 75 4.41 29.78 3.84
CA LEU A 75 5.35 29.00 3.05
C LEU A 75 6.17 29.87 2.09
N LYS A 76 5.59 30.92 1.50
CA LYS A 76 6.29 31.88 0.64
C LYS A 76 7.29 32.72 1.44
N GLU A 77 6.96 33.13 2.67
CA GLU A 77 7.85 33.89 3.55
C GLU A 77 9.05 33.05 4.02
N LEU A 78 8.86 31.75 4.24
CA LEU A 78 9.93 30.83 4.62
C LEU A 78 11.04 30.69 3.57
N LYS A 79 10.74 30.93 2.28
CA LYS A 79 11.68 30.81 1.15
C LYS A 79 12.51 29.52 1.22
N PRO A 80 11.89 28.33 1.19
CA PRO A 80 12.62 27.08 1.23
C PRO A 80 13.47 26.88 -0.02
N ASP A 81 14.62 26.23 0.14
CA ASP A 81 15.44 25.79 -1.00
C ASP A 81 14.76 24.65 -1.77
N CYS A 82 14.09 23.75 -1.03
CA CYS A 82 13.39 22.59 -1.55
C CYS A 82 12.14 22.29 -0.70
N ILE A 83 11.08 21.82 -1.33
CA ILE A 83 9.96 21.18 -0.65
C ILE A 83 10.05 19.68 -0.91
N VAL A 84 10.19 18.87 0.15
CA VAL A 84 10.17 17.40 0.02
C VAL A 84 8.79 16.89 0.37
N VAL A 85 8.22 16.06 -0.51
CA VAL A 85 6.88 15.50 -0.36
C VAL A 85 6.96 13.98 -0.30
N ALA A 86 6.28 13.35 0.63
CA ALA A 86 6.17 11.90 0.72
C ALA A 86 4.76 11.52 1.20
N ALA A 87 3.99 10.85 0.35
CA ALA A 87 2.65 10.38 0.68
C ALA A 87 1.78 11.45 1.40
N PHE A 88 1.83 12.68 0.94
CA PHE A 88 1.10 13.81 1.56
C PHE A 88 -0.41 13.73 1.31
N GLY A 89 -0.82 13.19 0.14
CA GLY A 89 -2.21 12.96 -0.21
C GLY A 89 -3.00 14.21 -0.58
N GLN A 90 -2.32 15.33 -0.91
CA GLN A 90 -2.94 16.54 -1.45
C GLN A 90 -2.13 17.06 -2.65
N ILE A 91 -2.83 17.69 -3.57
CA ILE A 91 -2.21 18.31 -4.75
C ILE A 91 -1.66 19.68 -4.36
N LEU A 92 -0.40 19.93 -4.67
CA LEU A 92 0.24 21.22 -4.48
C LEU A 92 -0.24 22.22 -5.54
N PRO A 93 -0.55 23.46 -5.18
CA PRO A 93 -0.85 24.51 -6.15
C PRO A 93 0.41 24.91 -6.90
N LYS A 94 0.25 25.41 -8.15
CA LYS A 94 1.33 25.81 -9.04
C LYS A 94 2.35 26.75 -8.40
N GLU A 95 1.86 27.71 -7.65
CA GLU A 95 2.68 28.69 -6.93
C GLU A 95 3.62 28.06 -5.88
N LEU A 96 3.27 26.91 -5.31
CA LEU A 96 4.19 26.16 -4.44
C LEU A 96 5.15 25.30 -5.24
N LEU A 97 4.72 24.74 -6.37
CA LEU A 97 5.60 23.94 -7.23
C LEU A 97 6.78 24.78 -7.76
N GLU A 98 6.54 26.06 -8.05
CA GLU A 98 7.52 27.00 -8.60
C GLU A 98 8.28 27.81 -7.52
N LEU A 99 7.87 27.71 -6.24
CA LEU A 99 8.43 28.52 -5.17
C LEU A 99 9.88 28.17 -4.82
N PRO A 100 10.28 26.88 -4.58
CA PRO A 100 11.62 26.58 -4.13
C PRO A 100 12.63 26.58 -5.29
N ARG A 101 13.85 27.03 -5.01
CA ARG A 101 14.95 27.02 -5.99
C ARG A 101 15.17 25.65 -6.64
N TYR A 102 15.08 24.58 -5.84
CA TYR A 102 15.26 23.20 -6.31
C TYR A 102 13.94 22.49 -6.61
N GLY A 103 12.80 23.23 -6.55
CA GLY A 103 11.47 22.69 -6.80
C GLY A 103 10.93 21.85 -5.66
N CYS A 104 9.82 21.17 -5.94
CA CYS A 104 9.19 20.21 -5.05
C CYS A 104 9.61 18.79 -5.45
N VAL A 105 10.23 18.05 -4.55
CA VAL A 105 10.71 16.68 -4.78
C VAL A 105 9.77 15.70 -4.09
N ASN A 106 9.15 14.80 -4.86
CA ASN A 106 8.33 13.72 -4.32
C ASN A 106 9.14 12.43 -4.16
N ILE A 107 8.92 11.72 -3.05
CA ILE A 107 9.42 10.37 -2.81
C ILE A 107 8.29 9.41 -3.16
N HIS A 108 8.44 8.66 -4.27
CA HIS A 108 7.43 7.74 -4.77
C HIS A 108 7.88 6.28 -4.65
N ALA A 109 6.99 5.41 -4.14
CA ALA A 109 7.32 4.03 -3.80
C ALA A 109 7.19 3.06 -4.99
N SER A 110 7.71 3.45 -6.14
CA SER A 110 7.85 2.58 -7.32
C SER A 110 9.03 3.02 -8.19
N LEU A 111 9.35 2.21 -9.18
CA LEU A 111 10.23 2.59 -10.29
C LEU A 111 9.40 3.28 -11.38
N LEU A 112 9.22 4.61 -11.26
CA LEU A 112 8.50 5.39 -12.25
C LEU A 112 9.08 5.18 -13.67
N PRO A 113 8.24 5.10 -14.71
CA PRO A 113 6.84 5.54 -14.77
C PRO A 113 5.81 4.47 -14.35
N LEU A 114 6.22 3.34 -13.78
CA LEU A 114 5.30 2.31 -13.31
C LEU A 114 4.59 2.75 -12.03
N TYR A 115 3.29 2.43 -11.95
CA TYR A 115 2.46 2.61 -10.75
C TYR A 115 2.37 4.05 -10.25
N ARG A 116 2.16 5.03 -11.14
CA ARG A 116 1.76 6.38 -10.74
C ARG A 116 0.48 6.31 -9.92
N GLY A 117 0.40 7.02 -8.79
CA GLY A 117 -0.79 7.07 -7.94
C GLY A 117 -0.61 6.53 -6.53
N ALA A 118 -1.69 5.98 -5.95
CA ALA A 118 -1.82 5.90 -4.50
C ALA A 118 -1.30 4.60 -3.85
N SER A 119 -1.14 3.51 -4.59
CA SER A 119 -0.83 2.19 -4.01
C SER A 119 0.25 1.39 -4.76
N PRO A 120 1.40 2.01 -5.09
CA PRO A 120 2.44 1.35 -5.88
C PRO A 120 3.02 0.10 -5.20
N ILE A 121 3.12 0.10 -3.87
CA ILE A 121 3.66 -1.01 -3.07
C ILE A 121 2.85 -2.29 -3.28
N GLN A 122 1.52 -2.19 -3.13
CA GLN A 122 0.62 -3.33 -3.31
C GLN A 122 0.59 -3.80 -4.76
N GLN A 123 0.68 -2.86 -5.72
CA GLN A 123 0.67 -3.22 -7.14
C GLN A 123 1.88 -4.04 -7.54
N ALA A 124 3.07 -3.72 -7.05
CA ALA A 124 4.27 -4.51 -7.31
C ALA A 124 4.10 -5.99 -6.88
N ILE A 125 3.45 -6.22 -5.73
CA ILE A 125 3.15 -7.58 -5.24
C ILE A 125 2.06 -8.24 -6.07
N LEU A 126 0.95 -7.53 -6.35
CA LEU A 126 -0.18 -8.05 -7.13
C LEU A 126 0.25 -8.48 -8.53
N HIS A 127 1.14 -7.73 -9.16
CA HIS A 127 1.70 -8.06 -10.47
C HIS A 127 2.86 -9.06 -10.40
N ARG A 128 3.30 -9.41 -9.17
CA ARG A 128 4.39 -10.38 -8.95
C ARG A 128 5.66 -9.92 -9.64
N ASP A 129 5.94 -8.62 -9.53
CA ASP A 129 7.15 -8.03 -10.10
C ASP A 129 8.40 -8.68 -9.49
N LYS A 130 9.47 -8.70 -10.24
CA LYS A 130 10.77 -9.21 -9.77
C LYS A 130 11.62 -8.15 -9.10
N GLU A 131 11.29 -6.89 -9.32
CA GLU A 131 11.92 -5.73 -8.69
C GLU A 131 10.91 -4.59 -8.56
N THR A 132 11.10 -3.77 -7.55
CA THR A 132 10.46 -2.47 -7.36
C THR A 132 11.50 -1.48 -6.88
N GLY A 133 11.11 -0.37 -6.27
CA GLY A 133 12.08 0.58 -5.72
C GLY A 133 11.47 1.90 -5.32
N ILE A 134 12.33 2.87 -5.14
CA ILE A 134 11.98 4.26 -4.86
C ILE A 134 12.40 5.14 -6.04
N SER A 135 11.53 6.04 -6.44
CA SER A 135 11.85 7.14 -7.34
C SER A 135 11.73 8.46 -6.59
N THR A 136 12.74 9.32 -6.67
CA THR A 136 12.56 10.74 -6.40
C THR A 136 12.28 11.45 -7.72
N MET A 137 11.32 12.34 -7.74
CA MET A 137 10.93 13.08 -8.95
C MET A 137 10.62 14.54 -8.64
N LEU A 138 10.81 15.43 -9.60
CA LEU A 138 10.29 16.79 -9.54
C LEU A 138 8.77 16.74 -9.74
N MET A 139 8.04 17.40 -8.85
CA MET A 139 6.60 17.49 -8.97
C MET A 139 6.21 18.52 -10.04
N GLY A 140 5.20 18.15 -10.82
CA GLY A 140 4.50 19.02 -11.76
C GLY A 140 3.00 19.06 -11.45
N GLU A 141 2.20 19.61 -12.36
CA GLU A 141 0.74 19.68 -12.21
C GLU A 141 0.06 18.31 -12.36
N GLY A 142 0.70 17.34 -13.05
CA GLY A 142 0.21 15.98 -13.24
C GLY A 142 0.54 15.05 -12.09
N LEU A 143 -0.29 14.02 -11.93
CA LEU A 143 -0.09 13.00 -10.88
C LEU A 143 1.13 12.13 -11.22
N ASP A 144 2.19 12.27 -10.46
CA ASP A 144 3.45 11.51 -10.56
C ASP A 144 4.08 11.48 -11.97
N THR A 145 3.92 12.57 -12.75
CA THR A 145 4.37 12.68 -14.15
C THR A 145 5.67 13.47 -14.32
N GLY A 146 6.19 14.07 -13.27
CA GLY A 146 7.39 14.93 -13.35
C GLY A 146 8.68 14.15 -13.61
N ASP A 147 9.75 14.89 -13.89
CA ASP A 147 11.05 14.31 -14.23
C ASP A 147 11.62 13.49 -13.08
N ILE A 148 12.07 12.29 -13.39
CA ILE A 148 12.77 11.41 -12.44
C ILE A 148 14.16 11.99 -12.16
N LEU A 149 14.46 12.15 -10.87
CA LEU A 149 15.75 12.62 -10.38
C LEU A 149 16.69 11.45 -10.06
N LEU A 150 16.22 10.51 -9.26
CA LEU A 150 16.97 9.33 -8.86
C LEU A 150 16.03 8.13 -8.70
N GLN A 151 16.56 6.93 -8.93
CA GLN A 151 15.86 5.69 -8.66
C GLN A 151 16.79 4.70 -7.94
N LYS A 152 16.27 4.10 -6.88
CA LYS A 152 16.92 2.97 -6.20
C LYS A 152 16.06 1.73 -6.32
N LYS A 153 16.65 0.66 -6.84
CA LYS A 153 15.98 -0.62 -7.07
C LYS A 153 16.01 -1.50 -5.83
N LEU A 154 14.97 -2.29 -5.65
CA LEU A 154 14.83 -3.34 -4.64
C LEU A 154 14.39 -4.63 -5.33
N PRO A 155 15.22 -5.67 -5.39
CA PRO A 155 14.81 -6.98 -5.86
C PRO A 155 13.75 -7.59 -4.96
N LEU A 156 12.77 -8.30 -5.55
CA LEU A 156 11.71 -9.00 -4.84
C LEU A 156 11.94 -10.51 -4.91
N THR A 157 11.77 -11.18 -3.78
CA THR A 157 11.89 -12.64 -3.65
C THR A 157 10.60 -13.35 -4.06
N GLY A 158 9.48 -12.62 -4.03
CA GLY A 158 8.14 -13.16 -4.23
C GLY A 158 7.45 -13.60 -2.94
N GLU A 159 8.08 -13.38 -1.78
CA GLU A 159 7.53 -13.70 -0.46
C GLU A 159 7.08 -12.46 0.33
N GLU A 160 7.35 -11.26 -0.20
CA GLU A 160 7.04 -10.01 0.47
C GLU A 160 5.53 -9.86 0.68
N THR A 161 5.17 -9.38 1.86
CA THR A 161 3.83 -8.88 2.17
C THR A 161 3.77 -7.36 1.94
N GLY A 162 2.55 -6.81 1.90
CA GLY A 162 2.36 -5.36 1.85
C GLY A 162 3.11 -4.64 2.98
N GLU A 163 3.10 -5.22 4.19
CA GLU A 163 3.80 -4.66 5.36
C GLU A 163 5.33 -4.74 5.20
N SER A 164 5.88 -5.92 4.90
CA SER A 164 7.34 -6.07 4.79
C SER A 164 7.93 -5.27 3.64
N LEU A 165 7.23 -5.16 2.52
CA LEU A 165 7.68 -4.33 1.40
C LEU A 165 7.57 -2.83 1.73
N PHE A 166 6.52 -2.42 2.44
CA PHE A 166 6.38 -1.06 2.94
C PHE A 166 7.57 -0.66 3.83
N GLU A 167 7.96 -1.52 4.77
CA GLU A 167 9.11 -1.28 5.65
C GLU A 167 10.42 -1.18 4.85
N ALA A 168 10.67 -2.12 3.94
CA ALA A 168 11.88 -2.13 3.11
C ALA A 168 11.99 -0.87 2.23
N LEU A 169 10.88 -0.46 1.59
CA LEU A 169 10.85 0.74 0.76
C LEU A 169 10.94 2.03 1.60
N SER A 170 10.37 2.06 2.80
CA SER A 170 10.54 3.19 3.72
C SER A 170 12.00 3.40 4.11
N LEU A 171 12.74 2.32 4.36
CA LEU A 171 14.18 2.41 4.61
C LEU A 171 14.95 2.85 3.37
N LEU A 172 14.65 2.26 2.20
CA LEU A 172 15.32 2.63 0.94
C LEU A 172 15.07 4.11 0.57
N SER A 173 13.93 4.66 0.97
CA SER A 173 13.58 6.07 0.72
C SER A 173 14.54 7.05 1.39
N GLN A 174 15.12 6.70 2.54
CA GLN A 174 16.10 7.53 3.25
C GLN A 174 17.32 7.77 2.37
N ASP A 175 17.93 6.70 1.88
CA ASP A 175 19.12 6.79 1.05
C ASP A 175 18.85 7.50 -0.28
N CYS A 176 17.64 7.27 -0.84
CA CYS A 176 17.26 7.87 -2.11
C CYS A 176 17.08 9.39 -1.99
N ILE A 177 16.41 9.86 -0.94
CA ILE A 177 16.19 11.31 -0.76
C ILE A 177 17.48 12.04 -0.39
N LEU A 178 18.30 11.50 0.49
CA LEU A 178 19.57 12.14 0.88
C LEU A 178 20.52 12.29 -0.31
N GLU A 179 20.64 11.25 -1.13
CA GLU A 179 21.43 11.30 -2.35
C GLU A 179 20.87 12.33 -3.34
N THR A 180 19.56 12.37 -3.51
CA THR A 180 18.88 13.35 -4.38
C THR A 180 19.17 14.79 -3.92
N LEU A 181 19.03 15.09 -2.62
CA LEU A 181 19.29 16.41 -2.07
C LEU A 181 20.76 16.81 -2.28
N SER A 182 21.71 15.88 -2.04
CA SER A 182 23.14 16.12 -2.30
C SER A 182 23.42 16.42 -3.78
N LEU A 183 22.79 15.71 -4.71
CA LEU A 183 22.95 15.97 -6.15
C LEU A 183 22.37 17.33 -6.56
N LEU A 184 21.24 17.73 -5.97
CA LEU A 184 20.63 19.04 -6.20
C LEU A 184 21.53 20.18 -5.70
N GLU A 185 22.11 20.06 -4.49
CA GLU A 185 23.04 21.05 -3.93
C GLU A 185 24.30 21.22 -4.78
N LYS A 186 24.81 20.11 -5.32
CA LYS A 186 25.97 20.11 -6.21
C LYS A 186 25.68 20.61 -7.63
N GLY A 187 24.41 20.81 -7.97
CA GLY A 187 23.98 21.25 -9.30
C GLY A 187 24.14 20.21 -10.42
N ASN A 188 24.31 18.93 -10.07
CA ASN A 188 24.51 17.82 -11.00
C ASN A 188 23.41 16.73 -10.90
N CYS A 189 22.25 17.09 -10.34
CA CYS A 189 21.11 16.18 -10.26
C CYS A 189 20.55 15.92 -11.68
N PRO A 190 20.44 14.65 -12.10
CA PRO A 190 19.85 14.32 -13.39
C PRO A 190 18.36 14.69 -13.41
N ARG A 191 17.86 15.00 -14.59
CA ARG A 191 16.43 15.18 -14.87
C ARG A 191 16.07 14.32 -16.06
N ARG A 192 15.32 13.28 -15.85
CA ARG A 192 14.91 12.34 -16.88
C ARG A 192 13.40 12.37 -17.04
N ALA A 193 12.93 12.84 -18.19
CA ALA A 193 11.51 12.78 -18.54
C ALA A 193 11.01 11.33 -18.50
N GLN A 194 9.79 11.14 -18.04
CA GLN A 194 9.17 9.81 -18.01
C GLN A 194 8.68 9.42 -19.40
N GLU A 195 8.87 8.16 -19.78
CA GLU A 195 8.36 7.59 -21.02
C GLU A 195 6.87 7.25 -20.84
N GLU A 196 5.98 8.01 -21.47
CA GLU A 196 4.54 7.90 -21.26
C GLU A 196 3.97 6.53 -21.66
N GLU A 197 4.52 5.93 -22.71
CA GLU A 197 4.11 4.60 -23.20
C GLU A 197 4.39 3.47 -22.19
N LYS A 198 5.32 3.68 -21.26
CA LYS A 198 5.66 2.74 -20.19
C LYS A 198 4.91 3.01 -18.89
N ALA A 199 4.13 4.08 -18.85
CA ALA A 199 3.46 4.48 -17.63
C ALA A 199 2.30 3.53 -17.29
N SER A 200 2.18 3.20 -16.01
CA SER A 200 1.01 2.56 -15.46
C SER A 200 0.48 3.32 -14.25
N HIS A 201 -0.81 3.15 -13.94
CA HIS A 201 -1.49 3.89 -12.89
C HIS A 201 -2.08 2.94 -11.85
N CYS A 202 -2.14 3.39 -10.62
CA CYS A 202 -2.75 2.64 -9.52
C CYS A 202 -3.67 3.51 -8.69
N SER A 203 -4.87 3.00 -8.46
CA SER A 203 -5.88 3.63 -7.60
C SER A 203 -5.57 3.39 -6.13
N MET A 204 -6.24 4.12 -5.25
CA MET A 204 -6.23 3.86 -3.82
C MET A 204 -6.90 2.51 -3.54
N ILE A 205 -6.24 1.67 -2.76
CA ILE A 205 -6.83 0.43 -2.24
C ILE A 205 -7.97 0.79 -1.28
N VAL A 206 -9.07 0.08 -1.40
CA VAL A 206 -10.24 0.21 -0.52
C VAL A 206 -10.59 -1.13 0.11
N LYS A 207 -11.42 -1.12 1.16
CA LYS A 207 -11.75 -2.34 1.92
C LYS A 207 -12.33 -3.46 1.05
N GLN A 208 -13.13 -3.10 0.05
CA GLN A 208 -13.78 -4.05 -0.85
C GLN A 208 -12.82 -4.76 -1.79
N ASP A 209 -11.64 -4.20 -2.08
CA ASP A 209 -10.62 -4.87 -2.89
C ASP A 209 -10.11 -6.15 -2.22
N GLY A 210 -10.29 -6.27 -0.90
CA GLY A 210 -9.96 -7.45 -0.13
C GLY A 210 -10.83 -8.68 -0.41
N PHE A 211 -11.98 -8.57 -1.08
CA PHE A 211 -12.82 -9.73 -1.36
C PHE A 211 -12.19 -10.65 -2.40
N VAL A 212 -12.02 -11.93 -2.03
CA VAL A 212 -11.39 -12.93 -2.90
C VAL A 212 -12.36 -13.37 -4.01
N ASN A 213 -11.95 -13.13 -5.25
CA ASN A 213 -12.60 -13.71 -6.42
C ASN A 213 -11.98 -15.07 -6.72
N TRP A 214 -12.65 -16.13 -6.33
CA TRP A 214 -12.17 -17.50 -6.49
C TRP A 214 -12.07 -17.97 -7.95
N ASN A 215 -12.67 -17.25 -8.90
CA ASN A 215 -12.51 -17.54 -10.34
C ASN A 215 -11.13 -17.17 -10.89
N LYS A 216 -10.34 -16.41 -10.13
CA LYS A 216 -8.97 -16.07 -10.50
C LYS A 216 -8.03 -17.26 -10.28
N PRO A 217 -6.88 -17.32 -10.97
CA PRO A 217 -5.83 -18.29 -10.71
C PRO A 217 -5.32 -18.24 -9.26
N ALA A 218 -4.93 -19.37 -8.71
CA ALA A 218 -4.39 -19.46 -7.34
C ALA A 218 -3.18 -18.53 -7.12
N VAL A 219 -2.35 -18.35 -8.14
CA VAL A 219 -1.17 -17.46 -8.09
C VAL A 219 -1.54 -15.97 -7.93
N GLU A 220 -2.68 -15.54 -8.50
CA GLU A 220 -3.16 -14.17 -8.32
C GLU A 220 -3.79 -13.97 -6.94
N ILE A 221 -4.55 -14.97 -6.45
CA ILE A 221 -5.15 -14.92 -5.12
C ILE A 221 -4.06 -14.95 -4.03
N GLU A 222 -3.01 -15.74 -4.22
CA GLU A 222 -1.88 -15.79 -3.30
C GLU A 222 -1.16 -14.44 -3.25
N ALA A 223 -0.87 -13.83 -4.41
CA ALA A 223 -0.29 -12.49 -4.47
C ALA A 223 -1.19 -11.44 -3.79
N MET A 224 -2.51 -11.54 -3.95
CA MET A 224 -3.48 -10.70 -3.25
C MET A 224 -3.41 -10.89 -1.72
N VAL A 225 -3.30 -12.13 -1.23
CA VAL A 225 -3.14 -12.42 0.21
C VAL A 225 -1.92 -11.70 0.77
N ARG A 226 -0.79 -11.75 0.07
CA ARG A 226 0.43 -11.03 0.48
C ARG A 226 0.30 -9.51 0.35
N ALA A 227 -0.16 -9.02 -0.79
CA ALA A 227 -0.27 -7.59 -1.07
C ALA A 227 -1.15 -6.86 -0.07
N PHE A 228 -2.22 -7.51 0.38
CA PHE A 228 -3.22 -6.92 1.27
C PHE A 228 -3.01 -7.25 2.75
N ASN A 229 -1.91 -7.86 3.10
CA ASN A 229 -1.53 -8.11 4.49
C ASN A 229 -0.69 -6.90 5.01
N PRO A 230 -1.12 -6.17 6.06
CA PRO A 230 -2.25 -6.49 6.96
C PRO A 230 -3.60 -5.87 6.55
N TRP A 231 -3.64 -4.97 5.59
CA TRP A 231 -4.86 -4.25 5.18
C TRP A 231 -4.99 -4.16 3.65
N PRO A 232 -6.21 -4.36 3.10
CA PRO A 232 -7.49 -4.65 3.76
C PRO A 232 -7.64 -6.10 4.24
N ALA A 233 -6.65 -6.96 4.00
CA ALA A 233 -6.62 -8.40 4.09
C ALA A 233 -7.46 -9.08 2.99
N ALA A 234 -7.09 -10.30 2.60
CA ALA A 234 -7.90 -11.13 1.71
C ALA A 234 -9.05 -11.75 2.50
N VAL A 235 -10.28 -11.50 2.07
CA VAL A 235 -11.51 -11.87 2.79
C VAL A 235 -12.40 -12.77 1.94
N SER A 236 -13.00 -13.78 2.55
CA SER A 236 -14.04 -14.60 1.94
C SER A 236 -15.06 -15.05 2.98
N VAL A 237 -15.98 -15.95 2.62
CA VAL A 237 -17.04 -16.46 3.49
C VAL A 237 -16.95 -17.97 3.61
N LEU A 238 -17.20 -18.48 4.81
CA LEU A 238 -17.34 -19.91 5.08
C LEU A 238 -18.75 -20.40 4.65
N PRO A 239 -18.93 -21.72 4.47
CA PRO A 239 -20.23 -22.31 4.12
C PRO A 239 -21.36 -21.99 5.11
N ASN A 240 -21.02 -21.62 6.34
CA ASN A 240 -21.98 -21.20 7.38
C ASN A 240 -22.28 -19.69 7.37
N GLY A 241 -21.79 -18.94 6.37
CA GLY A 241 -22.01 -17.50 6.20
C GLY A 241 -21.08 -16.58 7.02
N LYS A 242 -20.17 -17.11 7.85
CA LYS A 242 -19.22 -16.27 8.58
C LYS A 242 -18.09 -15.82 7.67
N SER A 243 -17.73 -14.56 7.74
CA SER A 243 -16.56 -14.06 7.02
C SER A 243 -15.26 -14.58 7.64
N PHE A 244 -14.24 -14.74 6.81
CA PHE A 244 -12.90 -15.08 7.26
C PHE A 244 -11.85 -14.34 6.45
N LYS A 245 -10.71 -14.08 7.10
CA LYS A 245 -9.52 -13.51 6.47
C LYS A 245 -8.49 -14.60 6.23
N ILE A 246 -7.80 -14.50 5.11
CA ILE A 246 -6.65 -15.33 4.77
C ILE A 246 -5.41 -14.48 5.02
N TRP A 247 -4.56 -14.93 5.94
CA TRP A 247 -3.35 -14.23 6.32
C TRP A 247 -2.10 -14.79 5.63
N LYS A 248 -2.13 -16.09 5.34
CA LYS A 248 -1.05 -16.78 4.65
C LYS A 248 -1.61 -17.92 3.81
N ALA A 249 -1.11 -18.05 2.59
CA ALA A 249 -1.53 -19.08 1.65
C ALA A 249 -0.35 -19.58 0.83
N ARG A 250 -0.55 -20.67 0.12
CA ARG A 250 0.41 -21.25 -0.80
C ARG A 250 -0.30 -21.80 -2.04
N VAL A 251 0.31 -21.63 -3.20
CA VAL A 251 -0.20 -22.18 -4.46
C VAL A 251 0.10 -23.67 -4.56
N ILE A 252 -0.92 -24.45 -4.89
CA ILE A 252 -0.81 -25.87 -5.21
C ILE A 252 -1.34 -26.09 -6.63
N LYS A 253 -0.47 -26.56 -7.53
CA LYS A 253 -0.86 -26.75 -8.93
C LYS A 253 -1.85 -27.91 -9.11
N GLN A 254 -1.59 -29.01 -8.43
CA GLN A 254 -2.42 -30.23 -8.51
C GLN A 254 -2.74 -30.73 -7.11
N LYS A 255 -4.02 -31.10 -6.91
CA LYS A 255 -4.49 -31.65 -5.64
C LYS A 255 -3.99 -33.09 -5.49
N GLU A 256 -3.40 -33.40 -4.35
CA GLU A 256 -3.00 -34.75 -3.96
C GLU A 256 -4.25 -35.65 -3.73
N GLU A 257 -4.15 -36.95 -3.95
CA GLU A 257 -5.30 -37.90 -3.86
C GLU A 257 -5.92 -37.98 -2.47
N ASN A 258 -5.11 -37.78 -1.41
CA ASN A 258 -5.54 -37.85 -0.01
C ASN A 258 -6.38 -36.63 0.45
N PHE A 259 -6.60 -35.64 -0.42
CA PHE A 259 -7.53 -34.53 -0.14
C PHE A 259 -8.97 -34.90 -0.50
N GLN A 260 -9.85 -34.90 0.49
CA GLN A 260 -11.28 -35.15 0.33
C GLN A 260 -12.06 -33.84 0.35
N SER A 261 -13.04 -33.72 -0.57
CA SER A 261 -13.99 -32.60 -0.54
C SER A 261 -14.90 -32.76 0.67
N PHE A 262 -15.10 -31.69 1.44
CA PHE A 262 -15.95 -31.72 2.62
C PHE A 262 -16.96 -30.56 2.66
N SER A 263 -16.72 -29.51 1.89
CA SER A 263 -17.58 -28.33 1.86
C SER A 263 -17.34 -27.50 0.61
N GLU A 264 -18.11 -26.45 0.45
CA GLU A 264 -18.02 -25.51 -0.66
C GLU A 264 -18.44 -24.11 -0.23
N ILE A 265 -17.77 -23.07 -0.74
CA ILE A 265 -18.19 -21.68 -0.60
C ILE A 265 -19.47 -21.51 -1.44
N LYS A 266 -20.58 -21.14 -0.81
CA LYS A 266 -21.86 -20.90 -1.49
C LYS A 266 -21.86 -19.54 -2.18
N GLU A 267 -22.30 -19.51 -3.43
CA GLU A 267 -22.31 -18.28 -4.24
C GLU A 267 -23.21 -17.21 -3.63
N ASP A 268 -24.40 -17.58 -3.20
CA ASP A 268 -25.36 -16.67 -2.57
C ASP A 268 -24.78 -16.01 -1.32
N MET A 269 -24.05 -16.76 -0.48
CA MET A 269 -23.36 -16.22 0.68
C MET A 269 -22.18 -15.32 0.30
N LEU A 270 -21.41 -15.69 -0.73
CA LEU A 270 -20.32 -14.85 -1.23
C LEU A 270 -20.86 -13.51 -1.73
N LEU A 271 -21.88 -13.54 -2.58
CA LEU A 271 -22.50 -12.35 -3.16
C LEU A 271 -23.15 -11.45 -2.10
N ALA A 272 -23.79 -12.04 -1.07
CA ALA A 272 -24.40 -11.30 0.02
C ALA A 272 -23.39 -10.53 0.90
N HIS A 273 -22.12 -10.91 0.90
CA HIS A 273 -21.06 -10.23 1.65
C HIS A 273 -20.31 -9.17 0.81
N LEU A 274 -20.56 -9.11 -0.50
CA LEU A 274 -20.01 -8.05 -1.32
C LEU A 274 -20.64 -6.70 -0.95
N PRO A 275 -19.90 -5.60 -1.02
CA PRO A 275 -20.42 -4.28 -0.77
C PRO A 275 -21.61 -3.95 -1.68
N GLU A 276 -22.65 -3.34 -1.12
CA GLU A 276 -23.81 -2.86 -1.89
C GLU A 276 -23.42 -1.84 -2.95
N SER A 277 -22.32 -1.10 -2.71
CA SER A 277 -21.77 -0.09 -3.62
C SER A 277 -21.15 -0.67 -4.90
N LEU A 278 -20.91 -1.98 -4.98
CA LEU A 278 -20.42 -2.60 -6.21
C LEU A 278 -21.54 -2.67 -7.27
N SER A 279 -21.17 -2.31 -8.52
CA SER A 279 -22.09 -2.48 -9.65
C SER A 279 -22.44 -3.96 -9.86
N GLU A 280 -23.58 -4.23 -10.48
CA GLU A 280 -24.00 -5.60 -10.80
C GLU A 280 -23.00 -6.30 -11.75
N GLU A 281 -22.33 -5.56 -12.64
CA GLU A 281 -21.27 -6.09 -13.49
C GLU A 281 -20.05 -6.52 -12.66
N ALA A 282 -19.65 -5.69 -11.67
CA ALA A 282 -18.57 -6.04 -10.75
C ALA A 282 -18.93 -7.26 -9.89
N LYS A 283 -20.19 -7.36 -9.39
CA LYS A 283 -20.66 -8.53 -8.66
C LYS A 283 -20.72 -9.78 -9.55
N ALA A 284 -21.05 -9.63 -10.84
CA ALA A 284 -21.07 -10.75 -11.78
C ALA A 284 -19.71 -11.45 -11.91
N ALA A 285 -18.60 -10.71 -11.76
CA ALA A 285 -17.26 -11.30 -11.77
C ALA A 285 -17.00 -12.28 -10.60
N PHE A 286 -17.77 -12.16 -9.52
CA PHE A 286 -17.70 -13.06 -8.35
C PHE A 286 -18.61 -14.28 -8.44
N ARG A 287 -19.50 -14.35 -9.46
CA ARG A 287 -20.32 -15.54 -9.69
C ARG A 287 -19.43 -16.72 -9.98
N LYS A 288 -19.58 -17.78 -9.19
CA LYS A 288 -18.71 -18.95 -9.26
C LYS A 288 -18.96 -19.75 -10.53
N LYS A 289 -17.88 -20.18 -11.16
CA LYS A 289 -17.91 -21.22 -12.18
C LYS A 289 -17.97 -22.59 -11.49
N ASP A 290 -18.46 -23.61 -12.21
CA ASP A 290 -18.53 -24.97 -11.69
C ASP A 290 -17.18 -25.47 -11.18
N GLY A 291 -17.20 -26.10 -10.02
CA GLY A 291 -16.00 -26.66 -9.40
C GLY A 291 -15.13 -25.66 -8.62
N ILE A 292 -15.42 -24.36 -8.69
CA ILE A 292 -14.66 -23.30 -8.00
C ILE A 292 -15.14 -23.13 -6.55
N GLY A 293 -14.22 -22.81 -5.63
CA GLY A 293 -14.53 -22.58 -4.22
C GLY A 293 -14.86 -23.85 -3.43
N LYS A 294 -14.58 -25.03 -3.98
CA LYS A 294 -14.67 -26.30 -3.23
C LYS A 294 -13.55 -26.37 -2.21
N MET A 295 -13.91 -26.79 -1.00
CA MET A 295 -13.00 -26.94 0.13
C MET A 295 -12.61 -28.41 0.29
N TYR A 296 -11.32 -28.68 0.33
CA TYR A 296 -10.76 -30.02 0.49
C TYR A 296 -9.92 -30.08 1.75
N ARG A 297 -10.10 -31.13 2.53
CA ARG A 297 -9.31 -31.40 3.74
C ARG A 297 -8.49 -32.67 3.55
N ASN A 298 -7.22 -32.58 3.92
CA ASN A 298 -6.42 -33.75 4.22
C ASN A 298 -6.51 -34.01 5.73
N LYS A 299 -7.07 -35.15 6.13
CA LYS A 299 -7.29 -35.51 7.54
C LYS A 299 -5.99 -35.91 8.26
N GLU A 300 -4.99 -36.41 7.56
CA GLU A 300 -3.74 -36.90 8.13
C GLU A 300 -2.90 -35.75 8.70
N ASN A 301 -2.85 -34.63 7.97
CA ASN A 301 -2.02 -33.48 8.34
C ASN A 301 -2.81 -32.17 8.49
N ASN A 302 -4.14 -32.24 8.51
CA ASN A 302 -5.04 -31.08 8.70
C ASN A 302 -4.75 -29.91 7.75
N ARG A 303 -4.50 -30.19 6.47
CA ARG A 303 -4.33 -29.17 5.42
C ARG A 303 -5.69 -28.82 4.81
N LEU A 304 -5.84 -27.58 4.39
CA LEU A 304 -7.03 -27.04 3.74
C LEU A 304 -6.69 -26.47 2.38
N LEU A 305 -7.29 -27.00 1.32
CA LEU A 305 -7.22 -26.45 -0.03
C LEU A 305 -8.57 -25.89 -0.45
N LEU A 306 -8.52 -24.80 -1.24
CA LEU A 306 -9.68 -24.29 -1.98
C LEU A 306 -9.38 -24.33 -3.48
N SER A 307 -10.34 -24.82 -4.26
CA SER A 307 -10.25 -24.75 -5.73
C SER A 307 -10.43 -23.33 -6.23
N THR A 308 -9.66 -22.96 -7.22
CA THR A 308 -9.63 -21.62 -7.84
C THR A 308 -9.85 -21.74 -9.34
N GLY A 309 -9.86 -20.64 -10.06
CA GLY A 309 -9.99 -20.66 -11.53
C GLY A 309 -8.89 -21.47 -12.22
N GLU A 310 -7.71 -21.52 -11.62
CA GLU A 310 -6.60 -22.35 -12.04
C GLU A 310 -5.77 -22.77 -10.82
N GLY A 311 -5.65 -24.07 -10.59
CA GLY A 311 -4.96 -24.65 -9.44
C GLY A 311 -5.77 -24.55 -8.14
N TYR A 312 -5.06 -24.63 -7.02
CA TYR A 312 -5.62 -24.64 -5.68
C TYR A 312 -4.86 -23.67 -4.79
N LEU A 313 -5.59 -23.04 -3.86
CA LEU A 313 -5.00 -22.25 -2.81
C LEU A 313 -4.98 -23.04 -1.51
N GLU A 314 -3.81 -23.34 -0.97
CA GLU A 314 -3.67 -23.89 0.37
C GLU A 314 -3.67 -22.75 1.37
N ILE A 315 -4.62 -22.80 2.31
CA ILE A 315 -4.69 -21.85 3.41
C ILE A 315 -3.75 -22.30 4.52
N LEU A 316 -2.84 -21.44 4.91
CA LEU A 316 -1.87 -21.71 5.98
C LEU A 316 -2.27 -21.04 7.29
N GLU A 317 -2.78 -19.81 7.21
CA GLU A 317 -3.28 -19.04 8.35
C GLU A 317 -4.60 -18.36 8.02
N ILE A 318 -5.56 -18.49 8.94
CA ILE A 318 -6.94 -18.05 8.79
C ILE A 318 -7.43 -17.33 10.05
N GLN A 319 -8.33 -16.39 9.88
CA GLN A 319 -9.03 -15.73 10.98
C GLN A 319 -10.51 -15.61 10.66
N VAL A 320 -11.35 -16.34 11.37
CA VAL A 320 -12.80 -16.21 11.28
C VAL A 320 -13.25 -14.98 12.07
N GLU A 321 -14.28 -14.32 11.58
CA GLU A 321 -14.87 -13.15 12.22
C GLU A 321 -15.17 -13.39 13.70
N GLY A 322 -14.74 -12.44 14.55
CA GLY A 322 -14.87 -12.53 16.00
C GLY A 322 -13.95 -13.55 16.69
N LYS A 323 -13.01 -14.19 15.95
CA LYS A 323 -12.04 -15.14 16.48
C LYS A 323 -10.61 -14.65 16.36
N LYS A 324 -9.69 -15.35 17.03
CA LYS A 324 -8.25 -15.13 16.90
C LYS A 324 -7.76 -15.68 15.55
N ARG A 325 -6.64 -15.15 15.06
CA ARG A 325 -5.87 -15.71 13.95
C ARG A 325 -5.30 -17.06 14.39
N LEU A 326 -5.42 -18.07 13.56
CA LEU A 326 -4.99 -19.45 13.80
C LEU A 326 -4.27 -19.99 12.57
N ASP A 327 -3.35 -20.93 12.80
CA ASP A 327 -2.92 -21.81 11.72
C ASP A 327 -4.07 -22.75 11.27
N THR A 328 -3.99 -23.25 10.06
CA THR A 328 -5.05 -24.11 9.51
C THR A 328 -5.27 -25.41 10.30
N PRO A 329 -4.24 -26.12 10.78
CA PRO A 329 -4.45 -27.30 11.64
C PRO A 329 -5.30 -27.00 12.88
N ALA A 330 -4.99 -25.92 13.61
CA ALA A 330 -5.77 -25.54 14.80
C ALA A 330 -7.21 -25.11 14.42
N PHE A 331 -7.38 -24.38 13.31
CA PHE A 331 -8.69 -24.02 12.81
C PHE A 331 -9.55 -25.27 12.50
N LEU A 332 -8.99 -26.25 11.79
CA LEU A 332 -9.72 -27.46 11.38
C LEU A 332 -10.09 -28.39 12.55
N LEU A 333 -9.37 -28.33 13.67
CA LEU A 333 -9.76 -29.06 14.90
C LEU A 333 -11.04 -28.49 15.51
N GLY A 334 -11.24 -27.18 15.44
CA GLY A 334 -12.43 -26.49 15.95
C GLY A 334 -13.56 -26.33 14.93
N PHE A 335 -13.30 -26.61 13.66
CA PHE A 335 -14.25 -26.55 12.57
C PHE A 335 -14.83 -27.95 12.37
N GLY A 336 -15.75 -28.34 13.25
CA GLY A 336 -16.57 -29.55 13.10
C GLY A 336 -17.44 -29.40 11.88
N GLY A 337 -17.32 -30.34 10.95
CA GLY A 337 -18.07 -30.39 9.71
C GLY A 337 -19.56 -30.50 9.91
#